data_0d6d3a28324da7d2345297f47c1d7a48
#
_entry.id   0d6d3a28324da7d2345297f47c1d7a48
#
_cell.length_a   1.000
_cell.length_b   1.000
_cell.length_c   1.000
_cell.angle_alpha   90.00
_cell.angle_beta   90.00
_cell.angle_gamma   90.00
#
_symmetry.space_group_name_H-M   'P 1'
#
loop_
_entity.id
_entity.type
_entity.pdbx_description
1 polymer ?
#
loop_
_entity_poly.entity_id
_entity_poly.type
_entity_poly.pdbx_seq_one_letter_code
_entity_poly.pdbx_strand_id
1 'polypeptide(L)'
;MMPFLFRSKEHMRKVLDGPVGDEILKACAAQGFVGLAFYDSGSRSLYTVKKPVKALADAKGLKIRVQQSDLWVSLLQAMGANATPMPYGEVYTALKTGLVDGAENNWPSYDTSK
;
A
#
# COMPACT_ATOMS: atom_id res chain seq x y z
N MET A 1 -6.64 0.73 -4.89
CA MET A 1 -6.35 -0.35 -3.91
C MET A 1 -6.99 0.06 -2.60
N MET A 2 -7.85 -0.77 -2.03
CA MET A 2 -8.55 -0.49 -0.77
C MET A 2 -7.98 -1.38 0.34
N PRO A 3 -7.46 -0.82 1.43
CA PRO A 3 -6.94 -1.61 2.54
C PRO A 3 -8.07 -2.34 3.26
N PHE A 4 -7.76 -3.51 3.80
CA PHE A 4 -8.67 -4.35 4.63
C PHE A 4 -9.98 -4.79 3.96
N LEU A 5 -10.09 -4.69 2.64
CA LEU A 5 -11.30 -5.08 1.90
C LEU A 5 -11.55 -6.59 1.93
N PHE A 6 -10.49 -7.38 1.84
CA PHE A 6 -10.56 -8.83 1.81
C PHE A 6 -10.06 -9.46 3.11
N ARG A 7 -10.79 -10.48 3.59
CA ARG A 7 -10.44 -11.21 4.82
C ARG A 7 -9.29 -12.21 4.63
N SER A 8 -9.14 -12.71 3.41
CA SER A 8 -8.10 -13.66 3.04
C SER A 8 -7.80 -13.58 1.54
N LYS A 9 -6.72 -14.23 1.12
CA LYS A 9 -6.34 -14.37 -0.28
C LYS A 9 -7.39 -15.17 -1.08
N GLU A 10 -7.94 -16.21 -0.47
CA GLU A 10 -8.99 -17.03 -1.06
C GLU A 10 -10.28 -16.21 -1.26
N HIS A 11 -10.64 -15.38 -0.28
CA HIS A 11 -11.77 -14.47 -0.42
C HIS A 11 -11.55 -13.48 -1.57
N MET A 12 -10.37 -12.87 -1.64
CA MET A 12 -10.00 -11.97 -2.73
C MET A 12 -10.13 -12.65 -4.10
N ARG A 13 -9.58 -13.85 -4.25
CA ARG A 13 -9.66 -14.60 -5.51
C ARG A 13 -11.09 -14.93 -5.91
N LYS A 14 -11.92 -15.42 -4.98
CA LYS A 14 -13.33 -15.68 -5.26
C LYS A 14 -14.08 -14.47 -5.79
N VAL A 15 -13.78 -13.29 -5.29
CA VAL A 15 -14.42 -12.04 -5.75
C VAL A 15 -13.86 -11.61 -7.10
N LEU A 16 -12.54 -11.62 -7.28
CA LEU A 16 -11.88 -11.11 -8.49
C LEU A 16 -11.96 -12.08 -9.68
N ASP A 17 -12.05 -13.39 -9.43
CA ASP A 17 -12.22 -14.41 -10.47
C ASP A 17 -13.72 -14.63 -10.82
N GLY A 18 -14.61 -13.82 -10.25
CA GLY A 18 -16.04 -13.89 -10.44
C GLY A 18 -16.63 -12.64 -11.14
N PRO A 19 -17.97 -12.52 -11.16
CA PRO A 19 -18.67 -11.44 -11.88
C PRO A 19 -18.22 -10.03 -11.47
N VAL A 20 -17.89 -9.80 -10.21
CA VAL A 20 -17.40 -8.50 -9.71
C VAL A 20 -16.05 -8.15 -10.34
N GLY A 21 -15.15 -9.12 -10.44
CA GLY A 21 -13.87 -8.92 -11.11
C GLY A 21 -14.03 -8.63 -12.60
N ASP A 22 -14.95 -9.33 -13.28
CA ASP A 22 -15.28 -9.09 -14.68
C ASP A 22 -15.78 -7.67 -14.90
N GLU A 23 -16.65 -7.16 -14.02
CA GLU A 23 -17.14 -5.78 -14.08
C GLU A 23 -16.00 -4.76 -13.92
N ILE A 24 -15.10 -5.00 -12.98
CA ILE A 24 -13.93 -4.13 -12.76
C ILE A 24 -13.02 -4.12 -14.01
N LEU A 25 -12.72 -5.28 -14.59
CA LEU A 25 -11.92 -5.37 -15.82
C LEU A 25 -12.59 -4.65 -16.99
N LYS A 26 -13.92 -4.81 -17.16
CA LYS A 26 -14.69 -4.12 -18.20
C LYS A 26 -14.72 -2.60 -18.00
N ALA A 27 -14.75 -2.11 -16.77
CA ALA A 27 -14.74 -0.69 -16.46
C ALA A 27 -13.47 0.03 -16.97
N CYS A 28 -12.36 -0.69 -17.17
CA CYS A 28 -11.15 -0.15 -17.76
C CYS A 28 -11.35 0.37 -19.19
N ALA A 29 -12.33 -0.18 -19.93
CA ALA A 29 -12.60 0.21 -21.30
C ALA A 29 -13.00 1.69 -21.43
N ALA A 30 -13.71 2.23 -20.44
CA ALA A 30 -14.10 3.64 -20.42
C ALA A 30 -12.88 4.59 -20.33
N GLN A 31 -11.73 4.09 -19.92
CA GLN A 31 -10.46 4.82 -19.82
C GLN A 31 -9.49 4.47 -20.97
N GLY A 32 -9.95 3.73 -21.99
CA GLY A 32 -9.13 3.34 -23.12
C GLY A 32 -8.23 2.13 -22.90
N PHE A 33 -8.46 1.35 -21.83
CA PHE A 33 -7.66 0.14 -21.50
C PHE A 33 -8.50 -1.13 -21.62
N VAL A 34 -7.85 -2.22 -21.96
CA VAL A 34 -8.43 -3.57 -21.89
C VAL A 34 -7.89 -4.25 -20.63
N GLY A 35 -8.76 -4.50 -19.65
CA GLY A 35 -8.40 -5.25 -18.46
C GLY A 35 -8.28 -6.74 -18.79
N LEU A 36 -7.09 -7.33 -18.57
CA LEU A 36 -6.83 -8.74 -18.91
C LEU A 36 -6.88 -9.66 -17.69
N ALA A 37 -6.32 -9.22 -16.56
CA ALA A 37 -6.21 -10.03 -15.36
C ALA A 37 -5.91 -9.17 -14.13
N PHE A 38 -6.08 -9.79 -12.95
CA PHE A 38 -5.62 -9.23 -11.67
C PHE A 38 -4.29 -9.87 -11.27
N TYR A 39 -3.34 -9.03 -10.87
CA TYR A 39 -2.08 -9.45 -10.29
C TYR A 39 -2.09 -9.23 -8.79
N ASP A 40 -1.80 -10.30 -8.03
CA ASP A 40 -1.62 -10.23 -6.58
C ASP A 40 -0.15 -9.93 -6.27
N SER A 41 0.11 -8.73 -5.77
CA SER A 41 1.45 -8.31 -5.32
C SER A 41 1.70 -8.56 -3.83
N GLY A 42 0.82 -9.29 -3.18
CA GLY A 42 0.90 -9.65 -1.76
C GLY A 42 0.40 -8.56 -0.80
N SER A 43 0.46 -8.89 0.48
CA SER A 43 0.07 -7.98 1.56
C SER A 43 1.08 -6.85 1.70
N ARG A 44 0.58 -5.67 2.08
CA ARG A 44 1.42 -4.53 2.40
C ARG A 44 1.71 -4.51 3.89
N SER A 45 2.95 -4.20 4.24
CA SER A 45 3.42 -4.12 5.62
C SER A 45 4.09 -2.79 5.88
N LEU A 46 4.02 -2.31 7.12
CA LEU A 46 4.81 -1.19 7.61
C LEU A 46 6.24 -1.67 7.88
N TYR A 47 7.21 -0.89 7.44
CA TYR A 47 8.61 -1.09 7.79
C TYR A 47 9.24 0.24 8.20
N THR A 48 10.17 0.19 9.14
CA THR A 48 10.75 1.36 9.78
C THR A 48 12.26 1.20 9.94
N VAL A 49 12.98 2.32 9.99
CA VAL A 49 14.44 2.33 10.09
C VAL A 49 14.92 2.02 11.52
N LYS A 50 14.25 2.55 12.54
CA LYS A 50 14.77 2.52 13.93
C LYS A 50 13.98 1.64 14.88
N LYS A 51 12.65 1.70 14.84
CA LYS A 51 11.78 1.02 15.83
C LYS A 51 10.77 0.15 15.12
N PRO A 52 10.66 -1.13 15.46
CA PRO A 52 9.60 -1.97 14.91
C PRO A 52 8.22 -1.48 15.35
N VAL A 53 7.25 -1.49 14.43
CA VAL A 53 5.85 -1.22 14.74
C VAL A 53 5.16 -2.56 14.98
N LYS A 54 4.87 -2.88 16.23
CA LYS A 54 4.21 -4.13 16.65
C LYS A 54 2.76 -3.91 17.06
N ALA A 55 2.41 -2.70 17.44
CA ALA A 55 1.07 -2.31 17.82
C ALA A 55 0.72 -0.93 17.22
N LEU A 56 -0.57 -0.61 17.18
CA LEU A 56 -1.04 0.67 16.62
C LEU A 56 -0.40 1.88 17.34
N ALA A 57 -0.20 1.77 18.64
CA ALA A 57 0.43 2.82 19.44
C ALA A 57 1.88 3.13 19.00
N ASP A 58 2.59 2.16 18.45
CA ASP A 58 3.98 2.33 18.00
C ASP A 58 4.09 3.19 16.73
N ALA A 59 3.01 3.27 15.96
CA ALA A 59 2.94 4.09 14.74
C ALA A 59 2.74 5.58 15.04
N LYS A 60 2.30 5.91 16.26
CA LYS A 60 1.94 7.28 16.64
C LYS A 60 3.12 8.24 16.48
N GLY A 61 2.90 9.29 15.70
CA GLY A 61 3.87 10.36 15.46
C GLY A 61 5.00 10.00 14.49
N LEU A 62 5.11 8.75 14.03
CA LEU A 62 6.11 8.38 13.02
C LEU A 62 5.78 9.04 11.67
N LYS A 63 6.81 9.53 11.00
CA LYS A 63 6.72 10.00 9.61
C LYS A 63 6.78 8.80 8.68
N ILE A 64 5.65 8.40 8.14
CA ILE A 64 5.56 7.23 7.27
C ILE A 64 5.29 7.69 5.83
N ARG A 65 6.19 7.30 4.94
CA ARG A 65 5.97 7.54 3.51
C ARG A 65 4.79 6.70 3.01
N VAL A 66 3.94 7.34 2.21
CA VAL A 66 2.81 6.69 1.51
C VAL A 66 2.82 7.03 0.03
N GLN A 67 2.04 6.30 -0.74
CA GLN A 67 1.74 6.67 -2.12
C GLN A 67 0.97 8.00 -2.14
N GLN A 68 1.08 8.75 -3.25
CA GLN A 68 0.35 9.99 -3.48
C GLN A 68 -1.15 9.70 -3.71
N SER A 69 -1.86 9.41 -2.64
CA SER A 69 -3.27 9.02 -2.63
C SER A 69 -3.89 9.42 -1.29
N ASP A 70 -5.02 10.12 -1.33
CA ASP A 70 -5.77 10.57 -0.15
C ASP A 70 -6.20 9.39 0.73
N LEU A 71 -6.48 8.23 0.13
CA LEU A 71 -6.82 7.01 0.86
C LEU A 71 -5.67 6.58 1.79
N TRP A 72 -4.44 6.57 1.28
CA TRP A 72 -3.28 6.17 2.07
C TRP A 72 -2.90 7.20 3.11
N VAL A 73 -3.04 8.47 2.79
CA VAL A 73 -2.86 9.56 3.76
C VAL A 73 -3.84 9.41 4.92
N SER A 74 -5.14 9.25 4.60
CA SER A 74 -6.19 9.07 5.61
C SER A 74 -6.00 7.83 6.46
N LEU A 75 -5.56 6.71 5.85
CA LEU A 75 -5.27 5.47 6.57
C LEU A 75 -4.19 5.67 7.64
N LEU A 76 -3.04 6.25 7.26
CA LEU A 76 -1.94 6.44 8.19
C LEU A 76 -2.28 7.48 9.28
N GLN A 77 -3.02 8.53 8.92
CA GLN A 77 -3.53 9.51 9.89
C GLN A 77 -4.48 8.85 10.90
N ALA A 78 -5.38 7.98 10.46
CA ALA A 78 -6.26 7.21 11.34
C ALA A 78 -5.49 6.27 12.28
N MET A 79 -4.30 5.82 11.88
CA MET A 79 -3.37 5.06 12.72
C MET A 79 -2.54 5.96 13.67
N GLY A 80 -2.69 7.28 13.60
CA GLY A 80 -1.93 8.24 14.41
C GLY A 80 -0.52 8.55 13.88
N ALA A 81 -0.18 8.08 12.69
CA ALA A 81 1.09 8.39 12.04
C ALA A 81 1.01 9.68 11.21
N ASN A 82 2.15 10.29 10.94
CA ASN A 82 2.30 11.41 10.04
C ASN A 82 2.55 10.87 8.62
N ALA A 83 1.51 10.85 7.80
CA ALA A 83 1.62 10.41 6.41
C ALA A 83 2.42 11.43 5.58
N THR A 84 3.41 10.95 4.84
CA THR A 84 4.26 11.76 3.96
C THR A 84 4.15 11.23 2.53
N PRO A 85 3.24 11.78 1.70
CA PRO A 85 3.08 11.36 0.32
C PRO A 85 4.34 11.70 -0.49
N MET A 86 4.90 10.69 -1.20
CA MET A 86 6.01 10.94 -2.12
C MET A 86 6.12 9.85 -3.20
N PRO A 87 6.70 10.18 -4.37
CA PRO A 87 6.97 9.22 -5.44
C PRO A 87 7.83 8.05 -4.96
N TYR A 88 7.61 6.88 -5.55
CA TYR A 88 8.31 5.65 -5.14
C TYR A 88 9.84 5.75 -5.25
N GLY A 89 10.35 6.38 -6.32
CA GLY A 89 11.80 6.53 -6.55
C GLY A 89 12.54 7.34 -5.48
N GLU A 90 11.83 8.12 -4.66
CA GLU A 90 12.43 8.96 -3.61
C GLU A 90 12.52 8.23 -2.25
N VAL A 91 11.84 7.10 -2.09
CA VAL A 91 11.66 6.42 -0.81
C VAL A 91 12.98 5.99 -0.19
N TYR A 92 13.87 5.38 -0.97
CA TYR A 92 15.18 4.93 -0.46
C TYR A 92 15.99 6.09 0.13
N THR A 93 16.09 7.18 -0.60
CA THR A 93 16.81 8.37 -0.15
C THR A 93 16.17 9.00 1.08
N ALA A 94 14.83 9.09 1.11
CA ALA A 94 14.10 9.63 2.25
C ALA A 94 14.29 8.81 3.54
N LEU A 95 14.33 7.49 3.44
CA LEU A 95 14.64 6.60 4.55
C LEU A 95 16.10 6.74 5.00
N LYS A 96 17.03 6.76 4.06
CA LYS A 96 18.46 6.85 4.34
C LYS A 96 18.85 8.18 5.00
N THR A 97 18.24 9.27 4.60
CA THR A 97 18.49 10.61 5.16
C THR A 97 17.69 10.90 6.43
N GLY A 98 16.76 10.04 6.81
CA GLY A 98 15.88 10.26 7.96
C GLY A 98 14.79 11.30 7.73
N LEU A 99 14.48 11.62 6.48
CA LEU A 99 13.34 12.48 6.12
C LEU A 99 12.02 11.83 6.55
N VAL A 100 11.94 10.50 6.42
CA VAL A 100 10.86 9.67 6.95
C VAL A 100 11.42 8.59 7.86
N ASP A 101 10.60 8.13 8.83
CA ASP A 101 10.95 7.08 9.78
C ASP A 101 10.69 5.67 9.23
N GLY A 102 9.82 5.57 8.23
CA GLY A 102 9.41 4.31 7.63
C GLY A 102 8.57 4.51 6.37
N ALA A 103 8.16 3.39 5.81
CA ALA A 103 7.23 3.34 4.68
C ALA A 103 6.35 2.10 4.77
N GLU A 104 5.40 1.96 3.85
CA GLU A 104 4.58 0.77 3.72
C GLU A 104 4.65 0.25 2.29
N ASN A 105 4.79 -1.06 2.14
CA ASN A 105 4.76 -1.71 0.83
C ASN A 105 4.65 -3.23 0.98
N ASN A 106 4.56 -3.93 -0.17
CA ASN A 106 4.64 -5.37 -0.24
C ASN A 106 6.10 -5.85 -0.21
N TRP A 107 6.31 -7.13 0.10
CA TRP A 107 7.63 -7.73 0.20
C TRP A 107 8.45 -7.68 -1.10
N PRO A 108 7.88 -7.98 -2.28
CA PRO A 108 8.63 -7.85 -3.54
C PRO A 108 9.19 -6.44 -3.77
N SER A 109 8.37 -5.40 -3.51
CA SER A 109 8.83 -4.02 -3.65
C SER A 109 9.91 -3.65 -2.62
N TYR A 110 9.79 -4.15 -1.40
CA TYR A 110 10.79 -3.95 -0.35
C TYR A 110 12.13 -4.58 -0.75
N ASP A 111 12.12 -5.83 -1.17
CA ASP A 111 13.33 -6.59 -1.54
C ASP A 111 14.05 -5.98 -2.76
N THR A 112 13.30 -5.63 -3.80
CA THR A 112 13.88 -5.05 -5.03
C THR A 112 14.39 -3.63 -4.86
N SER A 113 13.94 -2.90 -3.84
CA SER A 113 14.38 -1.51 -3.58
C SER A 113 15.60 -1.41 -2.66
N LYS A 114 15.98 -2.53 -2.05
CA LYS A 114 17.13 -2.67 -1.11
C LYS A 114 17.15 -1.61 -0.02
#